data_d34d4b82783d1dfbfa672095a32c47ab
#
_entry.id   d34d4b82783d1dfbfa672095a32c47ab
#
_cell.length_a   1.000
_cell.length_b   1.000
_cell.length_c   1.000
_cell.angle_alpha   90.00
_cell.angle_beta   90.00
_cell.angle_gamma   90.00
#
_symmetry.space_group_name_H-M   'P 1'
#
loop_
_entity.id
_entity.type
_entity.pdbx_description
1 polymer ?
#
loop_
_entity_poly.entity_id
_entity_poly.type
_entity_poly.pdbx_seq_one_letter_code
_entity_poly.pdbx_strand_id
1 'polypeptide(L)'
;MRVVVFLLAMAYCFNTNAQHTVSLKTGEKMNGKVQSLNSGVVEFLYKGTVMKLNVNEIYSINFVEQSALGSGESTAISPREVGEKQAITGSYLVRYKVSDRSIATPPKVDNLTQKKGTVVVDIVIDKYGHVRKAVPGSPGSTTTDSYLWTKAKQAAESTLFDNVPTAPTEQSGYMIIAF
;
A
#
# COMPACT_ATOMS: atom_id res chain seq x y z
N MET A 1 -29.94 29.90 -48.84
CA MET A 1 -28.79 29.02 -48.77
C MET A 1 -28.18 29.14 -47.39
N ARG A 2 -28.51 28.21 -46.45
CA ARG A 2 -28.03 28.23 -45.07
C ARG A 2 -26.87 27.21 -44.99
N VAL A 3 -25.67 27.71 -44.78
CA VAL A 3 -24.48 26.88 -44.54
C VAL A 3 -24.48 26.47 -43.06
N VAL A 4 -24.72 25.20 -42.80
CA VAL A 4 -24.56 24.60 -41.46
C VAL A 4 -23.11 24.17 -41.31
N VAL A 5 -22.35 24.91 -40.52
CA VAL A 5 -20.98 24.53 -40.13
C VAL A 5 -21.11 23.51 -39.01
N PHE A 6 -20.81 22.23 -39.32
CA PHE A 6 -20.63 21.17 -38.34
C PHE A 6 -19.27 21.33 -37.69
N LEU A 7 -19.26 21.87 -36.48
CA LEU A 7 -18.08 21.91 -35.61
C LEU A 7 -17.89 20.52 -34.99
N LEU A 8 -17.02 19.70 -35.60
CA LEU A 8 -16.63 18.41 -35.11
C LEU A 8 -15.70 18.63 -33.88
N ALA A 9 -16.30 18.65 -32.69
CA ALA A 9 -15.56 18.67 -31.45
C ALA A 9 -14.90 17.30 -31.28
N MET A 10 -13.62 17.22 -31.66
CA MET A 10 -12.76 16.05 -31.44
C MET A 10 -12.47 15.96 -29.95
N ALA A 11 -13.27 15.15 -29.24
CA ALA A 11 -13.02 14.80 -27.84
C ALA A 11 -11.71 14.00 -27.76
N TYR A 12 -10.63 14.67 -27.45
CA TYR A 12 -9.38 14.00 -27.04
C TYR A 12 -9.64 13.38 -25.66
N CYS A 13 -9.95 12.08 -25.65
CA CYS A 13 -9.90 11.28 -24.44
C CYS A 13 -8.42 11.20 -24.01
N PHE A 14 -8.03 12.04 -23.08
CA PHE A 14 -6.76 11.88 -22.38
C PHE A 14 -6.86 10.58 -21.55
N ASN A 15 -6.28 9.49 -22.08
CA ASN A 15 -6.02 8.30 -21.27
C ASN A 15 -4.96 8.65 -20.24
N THR A 16 -5.40 9.11 -19.08
CA THR A 16 -4.53 9.31 -17.93
C THR A 16 -4.20 7.92 -17.38
N ASN A 17 -3.05 7.39 -17.75
CA ASN A 17 -2.55 6.14 -17.20
C ASN A 17 -2.04 6.41 -15.78
N ALA A 18 -2.71 5.83 -14.78
CA ALA A 18 -2.20 5.80 -13.43
C ALA A 18 -0.86 5.04 -13.42
N GLN A 19 0.23 5.74 -13.14
CA GLN A 19 1.57 5.16 -13.07
C GLN A 19 1.89 4.83 -11.62
N HIS A 20 2.28 3.58 -11.39
CA HIS A 20 2.76 3.11 -10.10
C HIS A 20 4.29 3.17 -10.10
N THR A 21 4.90 3.49 -8.97
CA THR A 21 6.36 3.44 -8.82
C THR A 21 6.74 2.18 -8.04
N VAL A 22 7.50 1.29 -8.68
CA VAL A 22 8.09 0.13 -8.04
C VAL A 22 9.53 0.45 -7.70
N SER A 23 9.91 0.29 -6.43
CA SER A 23 11.29 0.39 -5.95
C SER A 23 11.81 -1.00 -5.63
N LEU A 24 12.92 -1.39 -6.23
CA LEU A 24 13.57 -2.66 -5.96
C LEU A 24 14.53 -2.54 -4.77
N LYS A 25 14.86 -3.67 -4.14
CA LYS A 25 15.88 -3.76 -3.07
C LYS A 25 17.27 -3.35 -3.55
N THR A 26 17.52 -3.41 -4.85
CA THR A 26 18.75 -2.92 -5.50
C THR A 26 18.86 -1.38 -5.51
N GLY A 27 17.78 -0.67 -5.13
CA GLY A 27 17.67 0.79 -5.18
C GLY A 27 17.12 1.32 -6.52
N GLU A 28 16.90 0.47 -7.50
CA GLU A 28 16.31 0.86 -8.78
C GLU A 28 14.82 1.22 -8.59
N LYS A 29 14.39 2.31 -9.26
CA LYS A 29 13.00 2.76 -9.27
C LYS A 29 12.44 2.71 -10.69
N MET A 30 11.30 2.07 -10.86
CA MET A 30 10.62 1.92 -12.14
C MET A 30 9.22 2.51 -12.07
N ASN A 31 8.84 3.34 -13.05
CA ASN A 31 7.49 3.89 -13.17
C ASN A 31 6.73 3.13 -14.26
N GLY A 32 5.62 2.53 -13.90
CA GLY A 32 4.81 1.73 -14.81
C GLY A 32 3.46 1.39 -14.20
N LYS A 33 2.81 0.34 -14.68
CA LYS A 33 1.51 -0.10 -14.19
C LYS A 33 1.60 -1.51 -13.63
N VAL A 34 1.22 -1.71 -12.37
CA VAL A 34 1.01 -3.04 -11.81
C VAL A 34 -0.26 -3.61 -12.44
N GLN A 35 -0.16 -4.77 -13.07
CA GLN A 35 -1.27 -5.47 -13.73
C GLN A 35 -1.86 -6.54 -12.84
N SER A 36 -1.02 -7.34 -12.20
CA SER A 36 -1.45 -8.40 -11.31
C SER A 36 -0.42 -8.71 -10.23
N LEU A 37 -0.88 -9.31 -9.13
CA LEU A 37 -0.04 -9.86 -8.08
C LEU A 37 -0.56 -11.27 -7.79
N ASN A 38 0.19 -12.29 -8.21
CA ASN A 38 -0.17 -13.69 -8.01
C ASN A 38 1.04 -14.49 -7.52
N SER A 39 0.83 -15.28 -6.47
CA SER A 39 1.83 -16.24 -5.97
C SER A 39 3.23 -15.67 -5.76
N GLY A 40 3.33 -14.42 -5.26
CA GLY A 40 4.61 -13.77 -5.01
C GLY A 40 5.31 -13.20 -6.26
N VAL A 41 4.60 -13.10 -7.38
CA VAL A 41 5.06 -12.47 -8.63
C VAL A 41 4.17 -11.29 -8.96
N VAL A 42 4.79 -10.13 -9.17
CA VAL A 42 4.13 -8.91 -9.65
C VAL A 42 4.31 -8.83 -11.16
N GLU A 43 3.22 -8.81 -11.91
CA GLU A 43 3.25 -8.45 -13.32
C GLU A 43 3.20 -6.93 -13.44
N PHE A 44 4.28 -6.37 -13.94
CA PHE A 44 4.50 -4.93 -14.02
C PHE A 44 4.71 -4.50 -15.46
N LEU A 45 3.84 -3.64 -15.97
CA LEU A 45 3.96 -3.06 -17.30
C LEU A 45 4.93 -1.87 -17.24
N TYR A 46 6.15 -2.06 -17.73
CA TYR A 46 7.20 -1.05 -17.81
C TYR A 46 7.52 -0.72 -19.26
N LYS A 47 7.36 0.55 -19.65
CA LYS A 47 7.62 1.03 -21.02
C LYS A 47 6.98 0.17 -22.12
N GLY A 48 5.76 -0.33 -21.89
CA GLY A 48 5.02 -1.15 -22.86
C GLY A 48 5.34 -2.66 -22.82
N THR A 49 6.26 -3.09 -21.97
CA THR A 49 6.63 -4.52 -21.83
C THR A 49 6.18 -5.02 -20.44
N VAL A 50 5.55 -6.20 -20.41
CA VAL A 50 5.18 -6.85 -19.15
C VAL A 50 6.39 -7.55 -18.56
N MET A 51 6.82 -7.11 -17.38
CA MET A 51 7.91 -7.72 -16.61
C MET A 51 7.30 -8.50 -15.43
N LYS A 52 7.89 -9.63 -15.11
CA LYS A 52 7.56 -10.42 -13.92
C LYS A 52 8.62 -10.15 -12.85
N LEU A 53 8.21 -9.47 -11.80
CA LEU A 53 9.07 -9.13 -10.67
C LEU A 53 8.73 -10.02 -9.49
N ASN A 54 9.73 -10.64 -8.88
CA ASN A 54 9.52 -11.39 -7.65
C ASN A 54 9.30 -10.41 -6.49
N VAL A 55 8.26 -10.64 -5.67
CA VAL A 55 7.97 -9.78 -4.50
C VAL A 55 9.17 -9.68 -3.56
N ASN A 56 10.00 -10.73 -3.49
CA ASN A 56 11.22 -10.72 -2.68
C ASN A 56 12.28 -9.71 -3.15
N GLU A 57 12.23 -9.27 -4.41
CA GLU A 57 13.14 -8.27 -4.99
C GLU A 57 12.58 -6.85 -4.87
N ILE A 58 11.29 -6.71 -4.57
CA ILE A 58 10.61 -5.43 -4.44
C ILE A 58 10.79 -4.90 -3.01
N TYR A 59 11.21 -3.65 -2.91
CA TYR A 59 11.27 -2.90 -1.65
C TYR A 59 9.93 -2.24 -1.34
N SER A 60 9.34 -1.55 -2.33
CA SER A 60 8.05 -0.89 -2.19
C SER A 60 7.36 -0.68 -3.53
N ILE A 61 6.03 -0.64 -3.52
CA ILE A 61 5.21 -0.22 -4.64
C ILE A 61 4.37 0.97 -4.19
N ASN A 62 4.58 2.13 -4.82
CA ASN A 62 3.72 3.29 -4.63
C ASN A 62 2.64 3.31 -5.72
N PHE A 63 1.39 3.14 -5.31
CA PHE A 63 0.24 3.26 -6.20
C PHE A 63 -0.21 4.72 -6.25
N VAL A 64 -0.12 5.34 -7.43
CA VAL A 64 -0.73 6.64 -7.65
C VAL A 64 -2.18 6.39 -8.05
N GLU A 65 -3.12 6.70 -7.16
CA GLU A 65 -4.53 6.55 -7.45
C GLU A 65 -5.01 7.61 -8.43
N GLN A 66 -5.63 7.13 -9.50
CA GLN A 66 -6.58 7.91 -10.28
C GLN A 66 -7.97 7.37 -10.00
N SER A 67 -8.80 8.21 -9.42
CA SER A 67 -10.21 7.92 -9.20
C SER A 67 -10.90 7.65 -10.53
N ALA A 68 -11.18 6.38 -10.83
CA ALA A 68 -12.07 5.99 -11.91
C ALA A 68 -12.83 4.74 -11.50
N LEU A 69 -14.14 4.87 -11.43
CA LEU A 69 -15.13 3.81 -11.26
C LEU A 69 -14.88 2.65 -12.24
N GLY A 70 -14.84 1.43 -11.71
CA GLY A 70 -14.82 0.22 -12.53
C GLY A 70 -14.91 -1.03 -11.66
N SER A 71 -16.07 -1.65 -11.68
CA SER A 71 -16.47 -2.88 -11.00
C SER A 71 -15.44 -4.03 -11.10
N GLY A 72 -15.02 -4.54 -9.98
CA GLY A 72 -14.30 -5.81 -9.84
C GLY A 72 -14.26 -6.14 -8.35
N GLU A 73 -14.83 -7.27 -8.00
CA GLU A 73 -15.01 -7.81 -6.65
C GLU A 73 -13.75 -7.64 -5.81
N SER A 74 -13.74 -6.58 -5.02
CA SER A 74 -12.66 -6.22 -4.12
C SER A 74 -13.17 -6.34 -2.71
N THR A 75 -12.53 -7.20 -1.94
CA THR A 75 -12.58 -7.17 -0.48
C THR A 75 -12.56 -5.71 -0.05
N ALA A 76 -13.62 -5.25 0.62
CA ALA A 76 -13.84 -3.84 0.96
C ALA A 76 -12.68 -3.30 1.82
N ILE A 77 -11.68 -2.79 1.15
CA ILE A 77 -10.63 -1.99 1.79
C ILE A 77 -11.18 -0.58 1.88
N SER A 78 -11.30 -0.05 3.09
CA SER A 78 -11.71 1.33 3.32
C SER A 78 -10.95 2.31 2.41
N PRO A 79 -11.57 3.41 1.97
CA PRO A 79 -10.92 4.40 1.13
C PRO A 79 -9.57 4.81 1.69
N ARG A 80 -8.57 4.94 0.80
CA ARG A 80 -7.23 5.36 1.18
C ARG A 80 -7.23 6.81 1.64
N GLU A 81 -6.67 7.07 2.81
CA GLU A 81 -6.47 8.44 3.28
C GLU A 81 -5.29 9.12 2.57
N VAL A 82 -5.37 10.44 2.39
CA VAL A 82 -4.26 11.23 1.84
C VAL A 82 -3.02 11.06 2.71
N GLY A 83 -1.88 10.71 2.09
CA GLY A 83 -0.62 10.47 2.78
C GLY A 83 -0.42 9.06 3.31
N GLU A 84 -1.36 8.14 3.06
CA GLU A 84 -1.20 6.73 3.36
C GLU A 84 -0.20 6.08 2.39
N LYS A 85 0.73 5.31 2.93
CA LYS A 85 1.76 4.56 2.20
C LYS A 85 1.46 3.07 2.23
N GLN A 86 2.09 2.32 1.33
CA GLN A 86 1.90 0.87 1.24
C GLN A 86 3.24 0.14 1.29
N ALA A 87 3.24 -1.03 1.90
CA ALA A 87 4.34 -1.97 1.88
C ALA A 87 3.80 -3.38 1.60
N ILE A 88 4.52 -4.15 0.79
CA ILE A 88 4.18 -5.54 0.52
C ILE A 88 5.16 -6.41 1.30
N THR A 89 4.63 -7.38 2.04
CA THR A 89 5.43 -8.35 2.77
C THR A 89 4.88 -9.76 2.50
N GLY A 90 5.66 -10.58 1.79
CA GLY A 90 5.16 -11.86 1.29
C GLY A 90 3.94 -11.66 0.38
N SER A 91 2.82 -12.29 0.73
CA SER A 91 1.52 -12.13 0.03
C SER A 91 0.60 -11.10 0.68
N TYR A 92 1.06 -10.38 1.69
CA TYR A 92 0.24 -9.43 2.43
C TYR A 92 0.50 -7.99 2.01
N LEU A 93 -0.58 -7.23 1.85
CA LEU A 93 -0.54 -5.79 1.64
C LEU A 93 -0.73 -5.10 3.00
N VAL A 94 0.24 -4.28 3.37
CA VAL A 94 0.18 -3.46 4.58
C VAL A 94 0.11 -2.00 4.16
N ARG A 95 -0.91 -1.29 4.61
CA ARG A 95 -1.01 0.16 4.48
C ARG A 95 -0.63 0.80 5.80
N TYR A 96 -0.03 1.98 5.75
CA TYR A 96 0.35 2.68 6.96
C TYR A 96 0.39 4.20 6.74
N LYS A 97 0.19 4.93 7.81
CA LYS A 97 0.33 6.38 7.84
C LYS A 97 1.02 6.79 9.11
N VAL A 98 2.22 7.31 8.96
CA VAL A 98 2.99 8.02 9.98
C VAL A 98 3.59 9.23 9.30
N SER A 99 3.42 10.41 9.87
CA SER A 99 3.86 11.67 9.25
C SER A 99 5.36 11.65 8.97
N ASP A 100 5.73 11.89 7.69
CA ASP A 100 7.11 12.00 7.22
C ASP A 100 8.02 10.80 7.52
N ARG A 101 7.40 9.62 7.73
CA ARG A 101 8.14 8.37 7.99
C ARG A 101 7.88 7.34 6.91
N SER A 102 8.88 6.53 6.64
CA SER A 102 8.79 5.40 5.71
C SER A 102 9.29 4.12 6.39
N ILE A 103 8.73 2.98 5.98
CA ILE A 103 9.20 1.69 6.49
C ILE A 103 10.60 1.40 5.93
N ALA A 104 11.56 1.18 6.82
CA ALA A 104 12.92 0.74 6.53
C ALA A 104 13.02 -0.80 6.51
N THR A 105 12.37 -1.46 7.48
CA THR A 105 12.22 -2.92 7.49
C THR A 105 10.74 -3.27 7.50
N PRO A 106 10.24 -4.00 6.49
CA PRO A 106 8.83 -4.34 6.39
C PRO A 106 8.37 -5.23 7.55
N PRO A 107 7.07 -5.17 7.92
CA PRO A 107 6.49 -6.02 8.96
C PRO A 107 6.60 -7.49 8.61
N LYS A 108 6.76 -8.34 9.61
CA LYS A 108 6.65 -9.79 9.46
C LYS A 108 5.19 -10.19 9.67
N VAL A 109 4.47 -10.38 8.55
CA VAL A 109 3.06 -10.82 8.60
C VAL A 109 2.99 -12.30 8.33
N ASP A 110 2.33 -13.03 9.20
CA ASP A 110 2.02 -14.45 9.01
C ASP A 110 0.58 -14.75 9.46
N ASN A 111 -0.07 -15.66 8.76
CA ASN A 111 -1.38 -16.20 9.14
C ASN A 111 -1.38 -17.70 8.89
N LEU A 112 -1.34 -18.47 9.95
CA LEU A 112 -1.35 -19.94 9.88
C LEU A 112 -2.79 -20.52 9.84
N THR A 113 -3.79 -19.63 9.76
CA THR A 113 -5.21 -20.02 9.72
C THR A 113 -5.85 -19.63 8.40
N GLN A 114 -7.07 -20.12 8.15
CA GLN A 114 -7.90 -19.72 7.02
C GLN A 114 -8.74 -18.46 7.32
N LYS A 115 -8.56 -17.85 8.52
CA LYS A 115 -9.29 -16.66 8.92
C LYS A 115 -8.84 -15.48 8.09
N LYS A 116 -9.79 -14.65 7.70
CA LYS A 116 -9.56 -13.44 6.92
C LYS A 116 -10.15 -12.22 7.63
N GLY A 117 -9.61 -11.08 7.31
CA GLY A 117 -10.09 -9.80 7.82
C GLY A 117 -9.00 -8.74 7.79
N THR A 118 -9.42 -7.50 7.94
CA THR A 118 -8.51 -6.36 8.03
C THR A 118 -8.43 -5.91 9.47
N VAL A 119 -7.22 -5.70 9.97
CA VAL A 119 -6.96 -5.18 11.30
C VAL A 119 -6.24 -3.85 11.19
N VAL A 120 -6.83 -2.82 11.78
CA VAL A 120 -6.18 -1.52 11.97
C VAL A 120 -5.46 -1.56 13.32
N VAL A 121 -4.19 -1.19 13.30
CA VAL A 121 -3.31 -1.14 14.47
C VAL A 121 -2.83 0.28 14.65
N ASP A 122 -3.22 0.93 15.75
CA ASP A 122 -2.63 2.21 16.13
C ASP A 122 -1.22 1.99 16.67
N ILE A 123 -0.28 2.77 16.19
CA ILE A 123 1.13 2.65 16.57
C ILE A 123 1.68 3.97 17.08
N VAL A 124 2.66 3.85 17.97
CA VAL A 124 3.53 4.96 18.37
C VAL A 124 4.96 4.53 18.08
N ILE A 125 5.69 5.33 17.32
CA ILE A 125 7.10 5.10 16.98
C ILE A 125 8.00 6.14 17.63
N ASP A 126 9.24 5.76 17.89
CA ASP A 126 10.28 6.69 18.35
C ASP A 126 11.04 7.33 17.18
N LYS A 127 11.90 8.29 17.48
CA LYS A 127 12.74 8.98 16.49
C LYS A 127 13.69 8.03 15.74
N TYR A 128 14.03 6.90 16.32
CA TYR A 128 14.89 5.88 15.70
C TYR A 128 14.13 4.92 14.80
N GLY A 129 12.78 5.00 14.78
CA GLY A 129 11.90 4.21 13.93
C GLY A 129 11.35 2.94 14.58
N HIS A 130 11.63 2.69 15.86
CA HIS A 130 11.07 1.53 16.56
C HIS A 130 9.65 1.76 16.98
N VAL A 131 8.78 0.77 16.77
CA VAL A 131 7.41 0.78 17.28
C VAL A 131 7.46 0.52 18.79
N ARG A 132 7.08 1.52 19.57
CA ARG A 132 7.04 1.47 21.05
C ARG A 132 5.70 1.00 21.59
N LYS A 133 4.64 1.22 20.84
CA LYS A 133 3.29 0.81 21.20
C LYS A 133 2.54 0.38 19.95
N ALA A 134 1.77 -0.71 20.05
CA ALA A 134 0.89 -1.19 18.99
C ALA A 134 -0.43 -1.65 19.63
N VAL A 135 -1.54 -1.06 19.20
CA VAL A 135 -2.90 -1.35 19.71
C VAL A 135 -3.75 -1.80 18.53
N PRO A 136 -4.03 -3.11 18.39
CA PRO A 136 -4.87 -3.64 17.32
C PRO A 136 -6.36 -3.42 17.62
N GLY A 137 -7.19 -3.48 16.59
CA GLY A 137 -8.65 -3.39 16.72
C GLY A 137 -9.19 -1.96 16.69
N SER A 138 -8.39 -1.01 16.21
CA SER A 138 -8.81 0.39 16.05
C SER A 138 -9.92 0.52 14.98
N PRO A 139 -10.66 1.65 14.96
CA PRO A 139 -11.73 1.90 13.99
C PRO A 139 -11.27 1.63 12.54
N GLY A 140 -12.11 0.96 11.77
CA GLY A 140 -11.78 0.49 10.42
C GLY A 140 -11.35 -0.99 10.36
N SER A 141 -11.16 -1.66 11.50
CA SER A 141 -10.98 -3.11 11.54
C SER A 141 -12.27 -3.82 11.13
N THR A 142 -12.14 -4.85 10.27
CA THR A 142 -13.30 -5.66 9.79
C THR A 142 -13.45 -6.95 10.58
N THR A 143 -12.56 -7.25 11.50
CA THR A 143 -12.57 -8.47 12.32
C THR A 143 -12.28 -8.13 13.79
N THR A 144 -12.89 -8.91 14.68
CA THR A 144 -12.63 -8.89 16.14
C THR A 144 -11.91 -10.15 16.61
N ASP A 145 -11.38 -10.94 15.66
CA ASP A 145 -10.69 -12.19 15.99
C ASP A 145 -9.37 -11.92 16.71
N SER A 146 -9.25 -12.47 17.91
CA SER A 146 -8.11 -12.24 18.81
C SER A 146 -6.79 -12.79 18.23
N TYR A 147 -6.84 -13.87 17.44
CA TYR A 147 -5.65 -14.40 16.78
C TYR A 147 -5.13 -13.41 15.73
N LEU A 148 -6.01 -12.91 14.85
CA LEU A 148 -5.63 -11.91 13.84
C LEU A 148 -5.16 -10.60 14.48
N TRP A 149 -5.78 -10.18 15.59
CA TRP A 149 -5.32 -9.01 16.34
C TRP A 149 -3.91 -9.21 16.91
N THR A 150 -3.64 -10.39 17.49
CA THR A 150 -2.30 -10.72 17.99
C THR A 150 -1.26 -10.71 16.88
N LYS A 151 -1.60 -11.30 15.72
CA LYS A 151 -0.71 -11.32 14.55
C LYS A 151 -0.47 -9.93 13.98
N ALA A 152 -1.50 -9.10 13.90
CA ALA A 152 -1.38 -7.72 13.46
C ALA A 152 -0.50 -6.89 14.42
N LYS A 153 -0.67 -7.06 15.73
CA LYS A 153 0.19 -6.43 16.73
C LYS A 153 1.66 -6.85 16.57
N GLN A 154 1.94 -8.15 16.48
CA GLN A 154 3.29 -8.66 16.27
C GLN A 154 3.93 -8.13 14.98
N ALA A 155 3.15 -8.07 13.89
CA ALA A 155 3.60 -7.51 12.63
C ALA A 155 3.97 -6.04 12.78
N ALA A 156 3.13 -5.24 13.43
CA ALA A 156 3.41 -3.83 13.70
C ALA A 156 4.68 -3.65 14.55
N GLU A 157 4.83 -4.42 15.63
CA GLU A 157 6.01 -4.38 16.52
C GLU A 157 7.30 -4.83 15.83
N SER A 158 7.21 -5.69 14.80
CA SER A 158 8.37 -6.13 14.01
C SER A 158 8.79 -5.12 12.93
N THR A 159 8.01 -4.08 12.70
CA THR A 159 8.29 -3.05 11.71
C THR A 159 9.34 -2.07 12.21
N LEU A 160 10.30 -1.75 11.35
CA LEU A 160 11.23 -0.65 11.60
C LEU A 160 11.00 0.45 10.58
N PHE A 161 10.77 1.65 11.07
CA PHE A 161 10.70 2.86 10.25
C PHE A 161 12.09 3.48 10.05
N ASP A 162 12.20 4.44 9.15
CA ASP A 162 13.42 5.21 8.94
C ASP A 162 13.82 5.97 10.20
N ASN A 163 15.13 6.12 10.41
CA ASN A 163 15.68 6.90 11.51
C ASN A 163 15.71 8.37 11.11
N VAL A 164 14.98 9.22 11.83
CA VAL A 164 14.95 10.68 11.63
C VAL A 164 15.29 11.36 12.95
N PRO A 165 16.57 11.69 13.20
CA PRO A 165 17.03 12.22 14.49
C PRO A 165 16.35 13.53 14.92
N THR A 166 15.87 14.32 13.94
CA THR A 166 15.16 15.58 14.14
C THR A 166 13.67 15.43 14.39
N ALA A 167 13.13 14.20 14.26
CA ALA A 167 11.73 13.91 14.52
C ALA A 167 11.40 14.04 16.01
N PRO A 168 10.12 14.25 16.35
CA PRO A 168 9.63 14.16 17.73
C PRO A 168 10.03 12.84 18.38
N THR A 169 10.18 12.86 19.72
CA THR A 169 10.54 11.65 20.50
C THR A 169 9.54 10.52 20.29
N GLU A 170 8.28 10.86 20.09
CA GLU A 170 7.19 9.94 19.78
C GLU A 170 6.32 10.50 18.66
N GLN A 171 5.96 9.65 17.72
CA GLN A 171 5.03 9.95 16.63
C GLN A 171 3.95 8.88 16.56
N SER A 172 2.70 9.32 16.53
CA SER A 172 1.55 8.44 16.36
C SER A 172 1.25 8.22 14.89
N GLY A 173 0.72 7.04 14.59
CA GLY A 173 0.24 6.65 13.28
C GLY A 173 -0.57 5.38 13.34
N TYR A 174 -0.84 4.80 12.19
CA TYR A 174 -1.53 3.51 12.13
C TYR A 174 -0.96 2.61 11.03
N MET A 175 -1.22 1.32 11.18
CA MET A 175 -0.98 0.30 10.16
C MET A 175 -2.27 -0.48 9.91
N ILE A 176 -2.54 -0.81 8.65
CA ILE A 176 -3.71 -1.60 8.23
C ILE A 176 -3.18 -2.87 7.59
N ILE A 177 -3.51 -3.99 8.17
CA ILE A 177 -3.03 -5.31 7.75
C ILE A 177 -4.22 -6.14 7.30
N ALA A 178 -4.21 -6.59 6.06
CA ALA A 178 -5.23 -7.48 5.50
C ALA A 178 -4.71 -8.93 5.51
N PHE A 179 -5.47 -9.81 6.16
CA PHE A 179 -5.21 -11.25 6.28
C PHE A 179 -6.09 -12.08 5.36
#